data_c3c99bafaea49229bbc44b79567d5075
#
_entry.id   c3c99bafaea49229bbc44b79567d5075
#
_cell.length_a   1.000
_cell.length_b   1.000
_cell.length_c   1.000
_cell.angle_alpha   90.00
_cell.angle_beta   90.00
_cell.angle_gamma   90.00
#
_symmetry.space_group_name_H-M   'P 1'
#
loop_
_entity.id
_entity.type
_entity.pdbx_description
1 polymer ?
#
loop_
_entity_poly.entity_id
_entity_poly.type
_entity_poly.pdbx_seq_one_letter_code
_entity_poly.pdbx_strand_id
1 'polypeptide(L)'
;MNKLISKQRTTESITCSKAENLVQEFASRGVAVLCPDSLGVPSEIHQRIYEKEKKAVQDQLRITPEVIPEIFDILDAPGLVAACDQLVGKNWAIVPFIHNAPFISGARDQHWHKDDNAPYNARKQRHHQAIQIEMLYYPQDVSPEMGPTAIVPFSHYWTFNHEENHDNFAGADHIDFGYLIEGLESIPVSGPDSKYTLEDIIQRKTKHDRRMVDAVSGLNWPLTRVFEVAPLRAGSILLYSHNTFHRGNHRRDDWRQWTDNPRFMWRFWIYRTNEPSGTDSAEVDWCQESVDPLTGFDLTEVSSGIKSTWRYHKHWLETGKPPSPKIDNTKQSNEYLKKEALQLYEKMLEKGDEKEPIRIGAAYELAAIRDPVLAKELLRKALLNERESVRRAGTYGLVALGTAAEDVFLEAIKSTIKWLRKAGVYGLGEVSILNKEIFEAVKKCLLEDPSKYVRSVAAGSLGCLGRRTIASGQGLEWIPKCIEVL
;
A
#
# COMPACT_ATOMS: atom_id res chain seq x y z
N MET A 1 1.67 -8.74 31.06
CA MET A 1 0.65 -8.26 30.12
C MET A 1 0.29 -6.77 30.25
N ASN A 2 1.10 -5.96 30.95
CA ASN A 2 0.81 -4.54 31.25
C ASN A 2 1.90 -3.55 30.81
N LYS A 3 2.68 -3.84 29.73
CA LYS A 3 3.76 -2.95 29.26
C LYS A 3 3.55 -2.36 27.87
N LEU A 4 2.37 -2.54 27.26
CA LEU A 4 2.07 -2.09 25.88
C LEU A 4 1.23 -0.82 25.77
N ILE A 5 0.99 -0.12 26.86
CA ILE A 5 0.44 1.23 26.78
C ILE A 5 1.60 2.17 26.58
N SER A 6 1.71 2.71 25.38
CA SER A 6 2.69 3.70 25.01
C SER A 6 2.87 4.74 26.11
N LYS A 7 4.07 4.91 26.62
CA LYS A 7 4.48 6.20 27.18
C LYS A 7 4.05 7.26 26.18
N GLN A 8 3.24 8.22 26.59
CA GLN A 8 3.02 9.45 25.84
C GLN A 8 4.37 9.92 25.35
N ARG A 9 4.56 9.93 24.01
CA ARG A 9 5.73 10.57 23.43
C ARG A 9 5.67 12.03 23.87
N THR A 10 6.67 12.42 24.59
CA THR A 10 7.04 13.82 24.81
C THR A 10 7.10 14.54 23.46
N THR A 11 6.90 15.82 23.43
CA THR A 11 6.89 16.83 22.38
C THR A 11 7.95 16.73 21.24
N GLU A 12 8.61 15.61 21.07
CA GLU A 12 9.58 15.38 20.00
C GLU A 12 8.86 15.05 18.69
N SER A 13 9.28 15.72 17.62
CA SER A 13 8.77 15.48 16.25
C SER A 13 8.94 14.02 15.85
N ILE A 14 8.03 13.53 15.01
CA ILE A 14 8.15 12.21 14.39
C ILE A 14 9.53 12.03 13.72
N THR A 15 10.10 10.87 13.86
CA THR A 15 11.31 10.48 13.12
C THR A 15 11.01 10.42 11.63
N CYS A 16 11.78 11.14 10.85
CA CYS A 16 11.64 11.18 9.40
C CYS A 16 12.39 10.04 8.72
N SER A 17 11.87 9.60 7.59
CA SER A 17 12.54 8.64 6.73
C SER A 17 13.80 9.25 6.11
N LYS A 18 14.90 8.53 6.19
CA LYS A 18 16.15 8.92 5.55
C LYS A 18 16.17 8.42 4.10
N ALA A 19 16.75 9.21 3.20
CA ALA A 19 16.78 8.87 1.78
C ALA A 19 17.41 7.49 1.49
N GLU A 20 18.46 7.13 2.23
CA GLU A 20 19.15 5.84 2.10
C GLU A 20 18.31 4.64 2.54
N ASN A 21 17.34 4.84 3.44
CA ASN A 21 16.49 3.78 3.99
C ASN A 21 15.06 3.81 3.44
N LEU A 22 14.73 4.78 2.59
CA LEU A 22 13.36 5.07 2.17
C LEU A 22 12.65 3.84 1.58
N VAL A 23 13.30 3.16 0.63
CA VAL A 23 12.72 1.98 -0.03
C VAL A 23 12.52 0.83 0.94
N GLN A 24 13.50 0.60 1.82
CA GLN A 24 13.43 -0.41 2.87
C GLN A 24 12.27 -0.14 3.84
N GLU A 25 12.18 1.09 4.32
CA GLU A 25 11.14 1.52 5.24
C GLU A 25 9.76 1.42 4.61
N PHE A 26 9.63 1.86 3.35
CA PHE A 26 8.38 1.75 2.61
C PHE A 26 7.99 0.30 2.31
N ALA A 27 8.96 -0.53 1.91
CA ALA A 27 8.71 -1.95 1.64
C ALA A 27 8.22 -2.71 2.88
N SER A 28 8.70 -2.37 4.07
CA SER A 28 8.27 -3.01 5.33
C SER A 28 6.99 -2.40 5.90
N ARG A 29 6.95 -1.08 6.08
CA ARG A 29 5.85 -0.36 6.75
C ARG A 29 4.68 -0.01 5.85
N GLY A 30 4.92 0.15 4.54
CA GLY A 30 3.96 0.73 3.61
C GLY A 30 3.80 2.25 3.74
N VAL A 31 4.70 2.91 4.49
CA VAL A 31 4.64 4.36 4.77
C VAL A 31 6.02 4.94 5.00
N ALA A 32 6.21 6.19 4.57
CA ALA A 32 7.39 7.00 4.82
C ALA A 32 6.98 8.45 5.16
N VAL A 33 7.78 9.12 5.98
CA VAL A 33 7.57 10.53 6.36
C VAL A 33 8.77 11.34 5.91
N LEU A 34 8.54 12.32 5.03
CA LEU A 34 9.56 13.27 4.61
C LEU A 34 9.46 14.53 5.47
N CYS A 35 10.59 14.91 6.07
CA CYS A 35 10.67 16.15 6.82
C CYS A 35 10.85 17.37 5.91
N PRO A 36 10.37 18.55 6.31
CA PRO A 36 10.56 19.78 5.54
C PRO A 36 12.03 20.03 5.19
N ASP A 37 12.96 19.76 6.11
CA ASP A 37 14.40 19.96 5.89
C ASP A 37 14.97 19.10 4.75
N SER A 38 14.35 17.96 4.46
CA SER A 38 14.78 17.04 3.38
C SER A 38 14.19 17.41 2.02
N LEU A 39 13.22 18.31 1.96
CA LEU A 39 12.54 18.65 0.71
C LEU A 39 13.38 19.60 -0.17
N GLY A 40 14.22 20.45 0.44
CA GLY A 40 14.95 21.49 -0.28
C GLY A 40 14.07 22.71 -0.65
N VAL A 41 12.99 22.92 0.10
CA VAL A 41 12.05 24.04 -0.07
C VAL A 41 12.20 25.01 1.11
N PRO A 42 12.31 26.33 0.87
CA PRO A 42 12.34 27.30 1.94
C PRO A 42 11.08 27.27 2.82
N SER A 43 11.26 27.44 4.12
CA SER A 43 10.16 27.39 5.10
C SER A 43 9.05 28.43 4.84
N GLU A 44 9.42 29.56 4.23
CA GLU A 44 8.50 30.65 3.86
C GLU A 44 7.47 30.21 2.81
N ILE A 45 7.79 29.21 1.99
CA ILE A 45 6.83 28.65 1.01
C ILE A 45 5.70 27.93 1.75
N HIS A 46 6.02 27.11 2.75
CA HIS A 46 5.02 26.39 3.54
C HIS A 46 4.10 27.37 4.27
N GLN A 47 4.68 28.40 4.90
CA GLN A 47 3.93 29.45 5.56
C GLN A 47 3.02 30.20 4.58
N ARG A 48 3.54 30.55 3.39
CA ARG A 48 2.75 31.25 2.36
C ARG A 48 1.58 30.42 1.86
N ILE A 49 1.77 29.12 1.64
CA ILE A 49 0.69 28.20 1.28
C ILE A 49 -0.38 28.24 2.37
N TYR A 50 0.02 28.05 3.63
CA TYR A 50 -0.91 28.05 4.76
C TYR A 50 -1.72 29.32 4.89
N GLU A 51 -1.09 30.50 4.81
CA GLU A 51 -1.79 31.78 4.90
C GLU A 51 -2.75 32.03 3.72
N LYS A 52 -2.37 31.57 2.51
CA LYS A 52 -3.27 31.64 1.34
C LYS A 52 -4.47 30.70 1.50
N GLU A 53 -4.29 29.50 2.06
CA GLU A 53 -5.39 28.58 2.36
C GLU A 53 -6.37 29.19 3.36
N LYS A 54 -5.87 29.75 4.45
CA LYS A 54 -6.69 30.45 5.43
C LYS A 54 -7.50 31.54 4.76
N LYS A 55 -6.86 32.37 3.94
CA LYS A 55 -7.52 33.46 3.21
C LYS A 55 -8.56 32.89 2.22
N ALA A 56 -8.25 31.84 1.48
CA ALA A 56 -9.19 31.23 0.55
C ALA A 56 -10.47 30.75 1.27
N VAL A 57 -10.33 30.14 2.47
CA VAL A 57 -11.47 29.75 3.29
C VAL A 57 -12.28 30.96 3.74
N GLN A 58 -11.64 32.05 4.21
CA GLN A 58 -12.32 33.30 4.59
C GLN A 58 -13.07 33.91 3.42
N ASP A 59 -12.47 33.91 2.23
CA ASP A 59 -13.04 34.45 1.00
C ASP A 59 -14.03 33.46 0.32
N GLN A 60 -14.31 32.31 0.94
CA GLN A 60 -15.17 31.23 0.42
C GLN A 60 -14.72 30.70 -0.97
N LEU A 61 -13.43 30.75 -1.24
CA LEU A 61 -12.84 30.21 -2.46
C LEU A 61 -12.50 28.73 -2.28
N ARG A 62 -12.63 27.99 -3.36
CA ARG A 62 -12.13 26.61 -3.39
C ARG A 62 -10.62 26.62 -3.42
N ILE A 63 -9.98 25.82 -2.58
CA ILE A 63 -8.54 25.65 -2.55
C ILE A 63 -8.14 24.78 -3.75
N THR A 64 -7.44 25.39 -4.69
CA THR A 64 -6.96 24.75 -5.93
C THR A 64 -5.55 25.26 -6.26
N PRO A 65 -4.79 24.58 -7.14
CA PRO A 65 -3.48 25.07 -7.59
C PRO A 65 -3.52 26.44 -8.28
N GLU A 66 -4.66 26.81 -8.89
CA GLU A 66 -4.81 28.14 -9.50
C GLU A 66 -4.88 29.24 -8.42
N VAL A 67 -5.45 28.93 -7.26
CA VAL A 67 -5.53 29.87 -6.14
C VAL A 67 -4.23 29.89 -5.33
N ILE A 68 -3.55 28.72 -5.25
CA ILE A 68 -2.32 28.54 -4.47
C ILE A 68 -1.25 27.87 -5.36
N PRO A 69 -0.67 28.64 -6.29
CA PRO A 69 0.30 28.08 -7.24
C PRO A 69 1.60 27.61 -6.58
N GLU A 70 1.92 28.05 -5.37
CA GLU A 70 3.08 27.60 -4.61
C GLU A 70 3.06 26.08 -4.32
N ILE A 71 1.92 25.41 -4.53
CA ILE A 71 1.86 23.96 -4.40
C ILE A 71 2.75 23.26 -5.43
N PHE A 72 3.01 23.90 -6.57
CA PHE A 72 3.94 23.37 -7.57
C PHE A 72 5.39 23.40 -7.07
N ASP A 73 5.78 24.37 -6.23
CA ASP A 73 7.11 24.37 -5.61
C ASP A 73 7.30 23.16 -4.71
N ILE A 74 6.21 22.67 -4.09
CA ILE A 74 6.23 21.45 -3.28
C ILE A 74 6.31 20.20 -4.17
N LEU A 75 5.54 20.15 -5.27
CA LEU A 75 5.55 19.01 -6.18
C LEU A 75 6.88 18.88 -6.94
N ASP A 76 7.56 19.99 -7.18
CA ASP A 76 8.88 20.05 -7.80
C ASP A 76 10.03 20.01 -6.78
N ALA A 77 9.72 19.88 -5.48
CA ALA A 77 10.72 19.85 -4.41
C ALA A 77 11.73 18.69 -4.65
N PRO A 78 13.06 18.99 -4.67
CA PRO A 78 14.06 17.96 -4.99
C PRO A 78 13.98 16.73 -4.11
N GLY A 79 13.70 16.91 -2.82
CA GLY A 79 13.56 15.79 -1.88
C GLY A 79 12.31 14.94 -2.14
N LEU A 80 11.19 15.55 -2.53
CA LEU A 80 9.99 14.80 -2.93
C LEU A 80 10.21 14.05 -4.24
N VAL A 81 10.77 14.73 -5.25
CA VAL A 81 11.07 14.11 -6.55
C VAL A 81 11.99 12.90 -6.36
N ALA A 82 13.07 13.04 -5.58
CA ALA A 82 13.98 11.94 -5.29
C ALA A 82 13.30 10.77 -4.55
N ALA A 83 12.39 11.06 -3.63
CA ALA A 83 11.63 10.03 -2.94
C ALA A 83 10.64 9.31 -3.87
N CYS A 84 9.90 10.05 -4.70
CA CYS A 84 9.00 9.47 -5.67
C CYS A 84 9.74 8.65 -6.73
N ASP A 85 10.91 9.12 -7.20
CA ASP A 85 11.76 8.38 -8.14
C ASP A 85 12.18 7.01 -7.58
N GLN A 86 12.46 6.93 -6.28
CA GLN A 86 12.79 5.68 -5.61
C GLN A 86 11.58 4.75 -5.44
N LEU A 87 10.40 5.30 -5.13
CA LEU A 87 9.22 4.50 -4.78
C LEU A 87 8.36 4.12 -5.99
N VAL A 88 8.22 4.99 -6.98
CA VAL A 88 7.38 4.78 -8.15
C VAL A 88 8.13 4.91 -9.49
N GLY A 89 9.44 5.10 -9.43
CA GLY A 89 10.28 5.23 -10.62
C GLY A 89 10.24 6.63 -11.25
N LYS A 90 11.19 6.90 -12.13
CA LYS A 90 11.28 8.20 -12.82
C LYS A 90 10.09 8.46 -13.73
N ASN A 91 9.83 9.73 -14.00
CA ASN A 91 8.72 10.19 -14.83
C ASN A 91 7.34 9.77 -14.32
N TRP A 92 7.19 9.64 -13.00
CA TRP A 92 5.89 9.38 -12.38
C TRP A 92 4.85 10.44 -12.78
N ALA A 93 3.59 10.10 -12.67
CA ALA A 93 2.49 10.99 -13.02
C ALA A 93 1.58 11.22 -11.81
N ILE A 94 1.07 12.44 -11.70
CA ILE A 94 0.00 12.76 -10.76
C ILE A 94 -1.33 12.59 -11.48
N VAL A 95 -2.29 11.93 -10.84
CA VAL A 95 -3.66 11.92 -11.34
C VAL A 95 -4.19 13.36 -11.33
N PRO A 96 -4.84 13.82 -12.38
CA PRO A 96 -5.37 15.18 -12.47
C PRO A 96 -6.58 15.39 -11.54
N PHE A 97 -6.52 14.82 -10.35
CA PHE A 97 -7.51 14.95 -9.30
C PHE A 97 -6.81 15.28 -8.00
N ILE A 98 -6.96 16.52 -7.59
CA ILE A 98 -6.40 17.05 -6.35
C ILE A 98 -7.53 17.19 -5.36
N HIS A 99 -7.38 16.55 -4.22
CA HIS A 99 -8.30 16.73 -3.12
C HIS A 99 -7.60 17.49 -1.99
N ASN A 100 -8.10 18.65 -1.70
CA ASN A 100 -7.71 19.41 -0.53
C ASN A 100 -8.96 19.71 0.28
N ALA A 101 -8.93 19.38 1.56
CA ALA A 101 -10.02 19.68 2.48
C ALA A 101 -9.48 20.36 3.72
N PRO A 102 -9.99 21.53 4.07
CA PRO A 102 -9.77 22.08 5.39
C PRO A 102 -10.52 21.23 6.42
N PHE A 103 -9.80 20.62 7.33
CA PHE A 103 -10.40 19.90 8.46
C PHE A 103 -10.75 20.88 9.57
N ILE A 104 -11.70 21.77 9.30
CA ILE A 104 -12.06 22.89 10.19
C ILE A 104 -13.20 22.56 11.14
N SER A 105 -14.16 21.75 10.74
CA SER A 105 -15.29 21.40 11.61
C SER A 105 -16.07 20.22 11.12
N GLY A 106 -16.82 19.57 12.01
CA GLY A 106 -17.83 18.58 11.67
C GLY A 106 -17.35 17.29 11.06
N ALA A 107 -16.06 17.18 10.78
CA ALA A 107 -15.47 15.95 10.28
C ALA A 107 -15.54 14.88 11.35
N ARG A 108 -16.05 13.71 11.00
CA ARG A 108 -15.98 12.50 11.81
C ARG A 108 -14.70 11.75 11.47
N ASP A 109 -14.25 10.86 12.35
CA ASP A 109 -13.26 9.88 11.97
C ASP A 109 -13.78 9.13 10.74
N GLN A 110 -12.93 9.00 9.73
CA GLN A 110 -13.24 8.14 8.60
C GLN A 110 -13.21 6.67 9.04
N HIS A 111 -13.93 5.82 8.31
CA HIS A 111 -13.76 4.39 8.46
C HIS A 111 -12.34 3.98 8.05
N TRP A 112 -11.81 2.95 8.67
CA TRP A 112 -10.56 2.36 8.25
C TRP A 112 -10.72 1.78 6.85
N HIS A 113 -9.84 2.15 5.93
CA HIS A 113 -9.92 1.74 4.54
C HIS A 113 -8.55 1.66 3.88
N LYS A 114 -8.53 1.08 2.70
CA LYS A 114 -7.46 1.16 1.71
C LYS A 114 -8.00 1.92 0.51
N ASP A 115 -7.15 2.68 -0.18
CA ASP A 115 -7.58 3.56 -1.27
C ASP A 115 -7.67 2.88 -2.64
N ASP A 116 -7.62 1.57 -2.70
CA ASP A 116 -7.60 0.86 -3.97
C ASP A 116 -8.99 0.43 -4.47
N ASN A 117 -10.03 1.13 -4.07
CA ASN A 117 -11.43 0.83 -4.39
C ASN A 117 -12.04 1.69 -5.51
N ALA A 118 -11.32 2.66 -6.03
CA ALA A 118 -11.84 3.52 -7.07
C ALA A 118 -11.97 2.80 -8.43
N PRO A 119 -12.87 3.23 -9.32
CA PRO A 119 -13.06 2.61 -10.63
C PRO A 119 -11.79 2.56 -11.50
N TYR A 120 -10.89 3.53 -11.33
CA TYR A 120 -9.61 3.59 -12.03
C TYR A 120 -8.53 2.72 -11.39
N ASN A 121 -8.76 2.17 -10.21
CA ASN A 121 -7.92 1.18 -9.54
C ASN A 121 -8.46 -0.24 -9.76
N ALA A 122 -8.88 -0.53 -10.97
CA ALA A 122 -9.51 -1.80 -11.34
C ALA A 122 -8.64 -3.02 -11.03
N ARG A 123 -7.31 -2.85 -11.05
CA ARG A 123 -6.36 -3.83 -10.54
C ARG A 123 -6.11 -3.53 -9.07
N LYS A 124 -6.79 -4.22 -8.21
CA LYS A 124 -6.56 -4.10 -6.79
C LYS A 124 -5.15 -4.55 -6.45
N GLN A 125 -4.36 -3.60 -5.99
CA GLN A 125 -2.93 -3.80 -5.69
C GLN A 125 -2.78 -4.45 -4.32
N ARG A 126 -3.14 -5.73 -4.25
CA ARG A 126 -3.04 -6.50 -3.02
C ARG A 126 -1.77 -7.33 -2.94
N HIS A 127 -0.76 -6.88 -3.65
CA HIS A 127 0.56 -7.49 -3.65
C HIS A 127 1.63 -6.41 -3.50
N HIS A 128 2.87 -6.79 -3.60
CA HIS A 128 4.02 -5.98 -3.21
C HIS A 128 4.69 -5.23 -4.37
N GLN A 129 3.98 -5.07 -5.48
CA GLN A 129 4.44 -4.28 -6.63
C GLN A 129 3.69 -2.96 -6.65
N ALA A 130 4.21 -1.96 -5.96
CA ALA A 130 3.55 -0.66 -5.83
C ALA A 130 3.49 0.07 -7.18
N ILE A 131 2.28 0.22 -7.73
CA ILE A 131 2.03 0.99 -8.95
C ILE A 131 1.63 2.42 -8.57
N GLN A 132 1.11 2.62 -7.40
CA GLN A 132 0.53 3.86 -6.93
C GLN A 132 0.85 4.09 -5.46
N ILE A 133 1.18 5.33 -5.15
CA ILE A 133 1.35 5.81 -3.79
C ILE A 133 0.49 7.05 -3.59
N GLU A 134 0.18 7.32 -2.35
CA GLU A 134 -0.51 8.53 -1.95
C GLU A 134 0.42 9.45 -1.19
N MET A 135 0.29 10.75 -1.49
CA MET A 135 1.02 11.82 -0.84
C MET A 135 0.04 12.69 -0.07
N LEU A 136 0.31 12.91 1.20
CA LEU A 136 -0.34 13.94 2.01
C LEU A 136 0.70 14.99 2.42
N TYR A 137 0.47 16.24 2.03
CA TYR A 137 1.31 17.37 2.38
C TYR A 137 0.59 18.27 3.39
N TYR A 138 1.30 18.67 4.43
CA TYR A 138 0.78 19.52 5.51
C TYR A 138 1.55 20.83 5.57
N PRO A 139 0.95 21.96 5.15
CA PRO A 139 1.64 23.27 5.15
C PRO A 139 1.88 23.86 6.53
N GLN A 140 1.20 23.34 7.58
CA GLN A 140 1.29 23.78 8.97
C GLN A 140 1.78 22.64 9.88
N ASP A 141 2.17 23.00 11.09
CA ASP A 141 2.37 22.02 12.16
C ASP A 141 1.08 21.23 12.42
N VAL A 142 1.21 19.95 12.70
CA VAL A 142 0.09 19.07 13.06
C VAL A 142 0.36 18.44 14.41
N SER A 143 -0.37 18.86 15.42
CA SER A 143 -0.35 18.24 16.73
C SER A 143 -1.28 17.02 16.79
N PRO A 144 -1.13 16.13 17.79
CA PRO A 144 -2.04 14.99 17.98
C PRO A 144 -3.51 15.42 18.14
N GLU A 145 -3.76 16.59 18.71
CA GLU A 145 -5.13 17.11 18.94
C GLU A 145 -5.80 17.59 17.67
N MET A 146 -5.02 17.94 16.65
CA MET A 146 -5.55 18.37 15.34
C MET A 146 -6.14 17.23 14.50
N GLY A 147 -6.19 16.01 15.03
CA GLY A 147 -6.74 14.84 14.34
C GLY A 147 -5.88 14.40 13.16
N PRO A 148 -4.61 14.01 13.38
CA PRO A 148 -3.71 13.59 12.31
C PRO A 148 -4.25 12.35 11.58
N THR A 149 -3.75 12.13 10.38
CA THR A 149 -3.98 10.84 9.68
C THR A 149 -3.47 9.70 10.56
N ALA A 150 -4.28 8.68 10.72
CA ALA A 150 -3.91 7.46 11.41
C ALA A 150 -3.71 6.33 10.39
N ILE A 151 -2.71 5.51 10.64
CA ILE A 151 -2.35 4.37 9.79
C ILE A 151 -2.20 3.11 10.64
N VAL A 152 -2.31 1.97 9.98
CA VAL A 152 -1.84 0.68 10.51
C VAL A 152 -0.57 0.31 9.74
N PRO A 153 0.62 0.61 10.27
CA PRO A 153 1.86 0.26 9.60
C PRO A 153 1.96 -1.25 9.36
N PHE A 154 2.71 -1.67 8.34
CA PHE A 154 2.90 -3.07 7.97
C PHE A 154 1.65 -3.80 7.45
N SER A 155 0.55 -3.08 7.20
CA SER A 155 -0.72 -3.66 6.75
C SER A 155 -0.91 -3.71 5.24
N HIS A 156 0.02 -3.16 4.45
CA HIS A 156 -0.17 -2.97 3.02
C HIS A 156 -0.24 -4.28 2.21
N TYR A 157 0.33 -5.38 2.73
CA TYR A 157 0.21 -6.72 2.14
C TYR A 157 -0.85 -7.60 2.84
N TRP A 158 -1.55 -7.06 3.81
CA TRP A 158 -2.61 -7.75 4.50
C TRP A 158 -3.93 -7.61 3.74
N THR A 159 -4.51 -8.72 3.35
CA THR A 159 -5.79 -8.77 2.66
C THR A 159 -6.81 -9.45 3.56
N PHE A 160 -7.56 -8.63 4.24
CA PHE A 160 -8.74 -9.03 4.96
C PHE A 160 -9.96 -8.75 4.09
N ASN A 161 -11.01 -9.55 4.12
CA ASN A 161 -12.22 -9.33 3.32
C ASN A 161 -11.93 -9.19 1.82
N HIS A 162 -11.52 -10.27 1.20
CA HIS A 162 -11.19 -10.26 -0.21
C HIS A 162 -12.42 -10.41 -1.11
N GLU A 163 -12.22 -10.16 -2.37
CA GLU A 163 -13.23 -9.98 -3.40
C GLU A 163 -14.10 -11.19 -3.67
N GLU A 164 -13.59 -12.39 -3.43
CA GLU A 164 -14.34 -13.60 -3.68
C GLU A 164 -15.53 -13.77 -2.74
N ASN A 165 -15.47 -13.17 -1.57
CA ASN A 165 -16.54 -13.21 -0.58
C ASN A 165 -17.56 -12.10 -0.76
N HIS A 166 -17.29 -11.12 -1.63
CA HIS A 166 -18.14 -9.97 -1.85
C HIS A 166 -18.40 -9.79 -3.34
N ASP A 167 -19.64 -9.88 -3.75
CA ASP A 167 -20.08 -9.51 -5.10
C ASP A 167 -20.02 -8.00 -5.33
N ASN A 168 -19.76 -7.24 -4.28
CA ASN A 168 -19.65 -5.79 -4.33
C ASN A 168 -18.20 -5.37 -4.48
N PHE A 169 -17.86 -4.80 -5.64
CA PHE A 169 -16.52 -4.31 -5.96
C PHE A 169 -16.04 -3.23 -4.99
N ALA A 170 -16.91 -2.36 -4.51
CA ALA A 170 -16.56 -1.31 -3.55
C ALA A 170 -16.41 -1.83 -2.12
N GLY A 171 -17.07 -2.93 -1.77
CA GLY A 171 -17.06 -3.45 -0.39
C GLY A 171 -15.79 -4.17 0.01
N ALA A 172 -14.99 -4.64 -0.97
CA ALA A 172 -13.83 -5.44 -0.66
C ALA A 172 -12.62 -4.63 -0.12
N ASP A 173 -12.61 -3.33 -0.32
CA ASP A 173 -11.49 -2.46 0.03
C ASP A 173 -11.77 -1.58 1.24
N HIS A 174 -13.04 -1.44 1.58
CA HIS A 174 -13.43 -0.88 2.84
C HIS A 174 -13.50 -2.01 3.86
N ILE A 175 -12.43 -2.22 4.59
CA ILE A 175 -12.58 -2.87 5.86
C ILE A 175 -13.19 -1.84 6.78
N ASP A 176 -14.46 -1.94 6.90
CA ASP A 176 -15.13 -1.35 8.01
C ASP A 176 -14.77 -2.18 9.24
N PHE A 177 -13.77 -1.73 9.98
CA PHE A 177 -13.49 -2.34 11.27
C PHE A 177 -14.71 -2.21 12.21
N GLY A 178 -15.65 -1.30 11.94
CA GLY A 178 -16.96 -1.25 12.55
C GLY A 178 -17.78 -2.50 12.30
N TYR A 179 -17.59 -3.15 11.15
CA TYR A 179 -18.22 -4.44 10.86
C TYR A 179 -17.66 -5.59 11.69
N LEU A 180 -16.38 -5.52 12.03
CA LEU A 180 -15.68 -6.54 12.85
C LEU A 180 -15.74 -6.25 14.34
N ILE A 181 -16.02 -5.01 14.72
CA ILE A 181 -16.04 -4.55 16.10
C ILE A 181 -17.44 -4.04 16.40
N GLU A 182 -18.29 -4.93 16.91
CA GLU A 182 -19.61 -4.53 17.38
C GLU A 182 -19.54 -3.32 18.32
N GLY A 183 -20.35 -2.32 18.05
CA GLY A 183 -20.49 -1.14 18.90
C GLY A 183 -19.32 -0.15 18.82
N LEU A 184 -18.64 -0.04 17.68
CA LEU A 184 -17.72 1.05 17.40
C LEU A 184 -18.53 2.32 17.20
N GLU A 185 -18.65 3.11 18.25
CA GLU A 185 -19.39 4.37 18.20
C GLU A 185 -18.58 5.43 17.47
N SER A 186 -19.27 6.25 16.65
CA SER A 186 -18.65 7.46 16.12
C SER A 186 -18.21 8.37 17.26
N ILE A 187 -16.97 8.87 17.18
CA ILE A 187 -16.47 9.82 18.17
C ILE A 187 -17.16 11.14 17.94
N PRO A 188 -17.80 11.73 18.95
CA PRO A 188 -18.47 13.02 18.81
C PRO A 188 -17.46 14.13 18.51
N VAL A 189 -17.88 15.09 17.72
CA VAL A 189 -17.09 16.28 17.39
C VAL A 189 -17.28 17.33 18.47
N SER A 190 -16.21 17.98 18.91
CA SER A 190 -16.31 19.15 19.78
C SER A 190 -16.82 20.34 18.96
N GLY A 191 -17.58 21.22 19.60
CA GLY A 191 -18.12 22.41 18.94
C GLY A 191 -19.07 23.18 19.85
N PRO A 192 -19.53 24.38 19.43
CA PRO A 192 -20.41 25.20 20.24
C PRO A 192 -21.74 24.52 20.58
N ASP A 193 -22.19 23.61 19.70
CA ASP A 193 -23.44 22.85 19.87
C ASP A 193 -23.20 21.44 20.42
N SER A 194 -21.96 21.10 20.74
CA SER A 194 -21.64 19.77 21.28
C SER A 194 -22.05 19.67 22.74
N LYS A 195 -22.79 18.60 23.07
CA LYS A 195 -23.10 18.23 24.46
C LYS A 195 -21.95 17.52 25.18
N TYR A 196 -20.85 17.28 24.48
CA TYR A 196 -19.68 16.57 25.01
C TYR A 196 -18.56 17.56 25.32
N THR A 197 -17.94 17.40 26.46
CA THR A 197 -16.72 18.14 26.82
C THR A 197 -15.53 17.58 26.05
N LEU A 198 -14.43 18.34 26.01
CA LEU A 198 -13.18 17.86 25.42
C LEU A 198 -12.69 16.58 26.11
N GLU A 199 -12.85 16.50 27.43
CA GLU A 199 -12.48 15.33 28.22
C GLU A 199 -13.31 14.09 27.84
N ASP A 200 -14.62 14.25 27.64
CA ASP A 200 -15.51 13.17 27.16
C ASP A 200 -15.06 12.68 25.79
N ILE A 201 -14.67 13.58 24.90
CA ILE A 201 -14.21 13.24 23.55
C ILE A 201 -12.89 12.48 23.60
N ILE A 202 -11.93 12.94 24.39
CA ILE A 202 -10.64 12.24 24.59
C ILE A 202 -10.87 10.86 25.18
N GLN A 203 -11.73 10.72 26.18
CA GLN A 203 -12.04 9.44 26.80
C GLN A 203 -12.69 8.45 25.81
N ARG A 204 -13.67 8.93 25.03
CA ARG A 204 -14.35 8.13 24.00
C ARG A 204 -13.37 7.70 22.91
N LYS A 205 -12.49 8.61 22.48
CA LYS A 205 -11.44 8.28 21.52
C LYS A 205 -10.48 7.23 22.06
N THR A 206 -10.00 7.38 23.27
CA THR A 206 -9.11 6.42 23.91
C THR A 206 -9.75 5.03 23.98
N LYS A 207 -11.04 4.98 24.33
CA LYS A 207 -11.80 3.73 24.33
C LYS A 207 -11.93 3.13 22.93
N HIS A 208 -12.23 3.96 21.94
CA HIS A 208 -12.33 3.55 20.54
C HIS A 208 -10.98 3.01 20.02
N ASP A 209 -9.90 3.74 20.23
CA ASP A 209 -8.56 3.33 19.76
C ASP A 209 -8.11 2.04 20.44
N ARG A 210 -8.43 1.86 21.72
CA ARG A 210 -8.16 0.59 22.42
C ARG A 210 -8.92 -0.58 21.80
N ARG A 211 -10.21 -0.40 21.49
CA ARG A 211 -11.02 -1.43 20.82
C ARG A 211 -10.49 -1.75 19.43
N MET A 212 -10.01 -0.73 18.69
CA MET A 212 -9.34 -0.94 17.41
C MET A 212 -8.08 -1.77 17.55
N VAL A 213 -7.23 -1.43 18.52
CA VAL A 213 -6.01 -2.21 18.81
C VAL A 213 -6.35 -3.63 19.21
N ASP A 214 -7.36 -3.82 20.07
CA ASP A 214 -7.79 -5.16 20.53
C ASP A 214 -8.32 -5.99 19.36
N ALA A 215 -9.12 -5.41 18.46
CA ALA A 215 -9.65 -6.11 17.30
C ALA A 215 -8.56 -6.53 16.32
N VAL A 216 -7.61 -5.63 16.06
CA VAL A 216 -6.47 -5.90 15.19
C VAL A 216 -5.53 -6.93 15.83
N SER A 217 -5.32 -6.86 17.17
CA SER A 217 -4.51 -7.81 17.91
C SER A 217 -5.16 -9.19 18.02
N GLY A 218 -6.49 -9.25 18.04
CA GLY A 218 -7.27 -10.50 18.03
C GLY A 218 -7.04 -11.32 16.75
N LEU A 219 -6.53 -10.71 15.68
CA LEU A 219 -6.13 -11.39 14.46
C LEU A 219 -4.72 -12.03 14.55
N ASN A 220 -4.06 -11.92 15.69
CA ASN A 220 -2.67 -12.39 15.90
C ASN A 220 -1.67 -11.88 14.82
N TRP A 221 -1.96 -10.73 14.25
CA TRP A 221 -1.05 -10.07 13.32
C TRP A 221 0.08 -9.42 14.12
N PRO A 222 1.34 -9.79 13.93
CA PRO A 222 2.41 -9.48 14.89
C PRO A 222 2.77 -8.00 14.99
N LEU A 223 2.39 -7.20 14.00
CA LEU A 223 2.83 -5.80 13.89
C LEU A 223 1.66 -4.80 13.86
N THR A 224 0.47 -5.22 14.22
CA THR A 224 -0.71 -4.38 14.09
C THR A 224 -0.93 -3.50 15.30
N ARG A 225 -0.78 -2.23 15.10
CA ARG A 225 -1.31 -1.17 15.97
C ARG A 225 -1.59 0.07 15.17
N VAL A 226 -2.50 0.86 15.67
CA VAL A 226 -2.79 2.19 15.13
C VAL A 226 -1.64 3.13 15.46
N PHE A 227 -1.14 3.82 14.45
CA PHE A 227 -0.15 4.87 14.58
C PHE A 227 -0.72 6.19 14.06
N GLU A 228 -0.81 7.20 14.91
CA GLU A 228 -1.17 8.56 14.51
C GLU A 228 0.09 9.28 14.04
N VAL A 229 0.02 9.80 12.81
CA VAL A 229 1.18 10.46 12.18
C VAL A 229 1.27 11.89 12.70
N ALA A 230 1.67 12.04 13.95
CA ALA A 230 1.89 13.31 14.63
C ALA A 230 2.89 13.15 15.80
N PRO A 231 3.54 14.25 16.25
CA PRO A 231 3.46 15.59 15.70
C PRO A 231 4.27 15.76 14.41
N LEU A 232 3.74 16.52 13.45
CA LEU A 232 4.43 16.89 12.22
C LEU A 232 4.77 18.38 12.22
N ARG A 233 5.93 18.70 11.64
CA ARG A 233 6.31 20.11 11.37
C ARG A 233 5.69 20.59 10.07
N ALA A 234 5.44 21.90 9.98
CA ALA A 234 5.02 22.56 8.74
C ALA A 234 5.93 22.16 7.57
N GLY A 235 5.31 21.74 6.47
CA GLY A 235 6.03 21.24 5.30
C GLY A 235 6.25 19.73 5.27
N SER A 236 5.85 18.99 6.30
CA SER A 236 5.98 17.52 6.29
C SER A 236 5.11 16.88 5.24
N ILE A 237 5.63 15.79 4.65
CA ILE A 237 4.93 14.96 3.66
C ILE A 237 4.85 13.52 4.17
N LEU A 238 3.67 12.93 4.10
CA LEU A 238 3.44 11.51 4.30
C LEU A 238 3.26 10.85 2.95
N LEU A 239 4.09 9.84 2.65
CA LEU A 239 3.94 8.97 1.49
C LEU A 239 3.50 7.58 1.98
N TYR A 240 2.45 7.03 1.40
CA TYR A 240 2.01 5.68 1.78
C TYR A 240 1.47 4.88 0.60
N SER A 241 1.56 3.56 0.74
CA SER A 241 0.99 2.64 -0.23
C SER A 241 -0.54 2.70 -0.17
N HIS A 242 -1.21 2.70 -1.32
CA HIS A 242 -2.67 2.58 -1.40
C HIS A 242 -3.22 1.35 -0.67
N ASN A 243 -2.38 0.33 -0.44
CA ASN A 243 -2.74 -0.86 0.31
C ASN A 243 -2.58 -0.73 1.83
N THR A 244 -2.04 0.38 2.33
CA THR A 244 -1.92 0.61 3.77
C THR A 244 -3.27 0.99 4.35
N PHE A 245 -3.72 0.30 5.42
CA PHE A 245 -4.89 0.73 6.15
C PHE A 245 -4.65 2.08 6.80
N HIS A 246 -5.56 3.01 6.55
CA HIS A 246 -5.49 4.36 7.10
C HIS A 246 -6.89 4.94 7.30
N ARG A 247 -6.93 6.07 7.97
CA ARG A 247 -8.12 6.92 8.09
C ARG A 247 -7.73 8.36 8.39
N GLY A 248 -8.59 9.30 8.02
CA GLY A 248 -8.55 10.66 8.56
C GLY A 248 -9.22 10.70 9.93
N ASN A 249 -8.56 11.26 10.91
CA ASN A 249 -9.14 11.53 12.22
C ASN A 249 -9.73 12.94 12.25
N HIS A 250 -10.80 13.13 13.03
CA HIS A 250 -11.31 14.46 13.32
C HIS A 250 -10.45 15.18 14.37
N ARG A 251 -10.53 16.50 14.40
CA ARG A 251 -9.90 17.32 15.46
C ARG A 251 -10.52 17.04 16.82
N ARG A 252 -9.69 17.15 17.86
CA ARG A 252 -10.05 16.88 19.25
C ARG A 252 -9.85 18.07 20.17
N ASP A 253 -9.21 19.10 19.66
CA ASP A 253 -9.03 20.37 20.39
C ASP A 253 -10.31 21.22 20.37
N ASP A 254 -10.28 22.33 21.11
CA ASP A 254 -11.40 23.28 21.16
C ASP A 254 -11.78 23.74 19.74
N TRP A 255 -13.09 23.78 19.46
CA TRP A 255 -13.63 24.19 18.16
C TRP A 255 -13.12 25.58 17.70
N ARG A 256 -12.75 26.49 18.62
CA ARG A 256 -12.14 27.79 18.29
C ARG A 256 -10.82 27.65 17.56
N GLN A 257 -10.06 26.61 17.87
CA GLN A 257 -8.81 26.31 17.17
C GLN A 257 -9.03 26.02 15.69
N TRP A 258 -10.23 25.59 15.30
CA TRP A 258 -10.53 25.30 13.90
C TRP A 258 -10.55 26.55 13.03
N THR A 259 -10.94 27.70 13.59
CA THR A 259 -10.94 28.99 12.89
C THR A 259 -9.60 29.71 12.98
N ASP A 260 -8.93 29.60 14.11
CA ASP A 260 -7.68 30.32 14.38
C ASP A 260 -6.47 29.57 13.84
N ASN A 261 -6.51 28.23 13.91
CA ASN A 261 -5.45 27.32 13.45
C ASN A 261 -6.05 26.12 12.68
N PRO A 262 -6.64 26.31 11.49
CA PRO A 262 -7.20 25.22 10.71
C PRO A 262 -6.11 24.25 10.25
N ARG A 263 -6.45 22.97 10.18
CA ARG A 263 -5.58 21.96 9.60
C ARG A 263 -5.94 21.77 8.13
N PHE A 264 -5.00 22.06 7.25
CA PHE A 264 -5.09 21.76 5.83
C PHE A 264 -4.27 20.52 5.49
N MET A 265 -4.63 19.88 4.40
CA MET A 265 -3.94 18.71 3.88
C MET A 265 -4.15 18.65 2.38
N TRP A 266 -3.06 18.73 1.62
CA TRP A 266 -3.07 18.43 0.19
C TRP A 266 -2.88 16.95 -0.02
N ARG A 267 -3.68 16.38 -0.91
CA ARG A 267 -3.69 14.97 -1.23
C ARG A 267 -3.48 14.78 -2.71
N PHE A 268 -2.47 13.96 -3.07
CA PHE A 268 -2.13 13.64 -4.44
C PHE A 268 -1.98 12.14 -4.59
N TRP A 269 -2.44 11.62 -5.72
CA TRP A 269 -2.19 10.26 -6.14
C TRP A 269 -1.10 10.24 -7.18
N ILE A 270 -0.04 9.51 -6.89
CA ILE A 270 1.18 9.45 -7.71
C ILE A 270 1.28 8.06 -8.30
N TYR A 271 1.40 7.99 -9.60
CA TYR A 271 1.43 6.75 -10.37
C TYR A 271 2.78 6.48 -10.98
N ARG A 272 3.15 5.21 -10.96
CA ARG A 272 4.26 4.67 -11.71
C ARG A 272 3.94 4.67 -13.21
N THR A 273 4.80 5.27 -14.00
CA THR A 273 4.72 5.24 -15.47
C THR A 273 5.74 4.28 -16.10
N ASN A 274 6.86 4.03 -15.40
CA ASN A 274 7.93 3.14 -15.84
C ASN A 274 8.13 1.99 -14.86
N GLU A 275 8.59 0.85 -15.36
CA GLU A 275 9.03 -0.23 -14.48
C GLU A 275 10.32 0.17 -13.75
N PRO A 276 10.55 -0.33 -12.52
CA PRO A 276 11.82 -0.13 -11.84
C PRO A 276 12.97 -0.73 -12.65
N SER A 277 14.09 -0.02 -12.73
CA SER A 277 15.24 -0.42 -13.55
C SER A 277 16.59 -0.18 -12.89
N GLY A 278 16.60 -0.03 -11.57
CA GLY A 278 17.81 0.16 -10.80
C GLY A 278 18.65 -1.12 -10.67
N THR A 279 19.78 -0.98 -10.03
CA THR A 279 20.63 -2.10 -9.63
C THR A 279 20.24 -2.59 -8.24
N ASP A 280 20.40 -3.89 -8.01
CA ASP A 280 20.16 -4.49 -6.70
C ASP A 280 21.00 -3.80 -5.61
N SER A 281 20.35 -3.35 -4.57
CA SER A 281 21.05 -2.85 -3.40
C SER A 281 21.46 -4.02 -2.50
N ALA A 282 22.38 -3.76 -1.58
CA ALA A 282 22.82 -4.73 -0.61
C ALA A 282 21.66 -5.41 0.12
N GLU A 283 21.78 -6.71 0.39
CA GLU A 283 20.81 -7.44 1.20
C GLU A 283 20.63 -6.73 2.56
N VAL A 284 19.39 -6.46 2.91
CA VAL A 284 19.05 -5.85 4.19
C VAL A 284 18.95 -6.95 5.24
N ASP A 285 19.69 -6.83 6.30
CA ASP A 285 19.41 -7.58 7.52
C ASP A 285 18.26 -6.90 8.29
N TRP A 286 17.06 -7.37 8.06
CA TRP A 286 15.85 -6.89 8.74
C TRP A 286 15.86 -7.12 10.26
N CYS A 287 16.87 -7.79 10.78
CA CYS A 287 17.09 -8.00 12.19
C CYS A 287 18.09 -7.01 12.81
N GLN A 288 18.80 -6.24 11.97
CA GLN A 288 19.84 -5.32 12.43
C GLN A 288 19.25 -4.15 13.22
N GLU A 289 18.09 -3.66 12.81
CA GLU A 289 17.33 -2.70 13.60
C GLU A 289 16.27 -3.47 14.40
N SER A 290 16.49 -3.61 15.69
CA SER A 290 15.54 -4.28 16.58
C SER A 290 14.23 -3.53 16.73
N VAL A 291 14.21 -2.23 16.40
CA VAL A 291 13.05 -1.35 16.59
C VAL A 291 12.83 -0.48 15.34
N ASP A 292 11.61 -0.48 14.85
CA ASP A 292 11.22 0.42 13.77
C ASP A 292 11.29 1.89 14.24
N PRO A 293 12.07 2.77 13.56
CA PRO A 293 12.32 4.11 14.03
C PRO A 293 11.08 5.03 14.03
N LEU A 294 10.13 4.80 13.14
CA LEU A 294 8.90 5.60 13.08
C LEU A 294 7.90 5.16 14.14
N THR A 295 7.65 3.87 14.26
CA THR A 295 6.57 3.32 15.06
C THR A 295 7.00 2.84 16.44
N GLY A 296 8.30 2.62 16.65
CA GLY A 296 8.87 2.04 17.87
C GLY A 296 8.50 0.55 18.05
N PHE A 297 8.17 -0.16 16.97
CA PHE A 297 7.92 -1.58 16.99
C PHE A 297 9.17 -2.41 17.16
N ASP A 298 9.06 -3.47 17.95
CA ASP A 298 10.06 -4.52 18.02
C ASP A 298 9.99 -5.40 16.77
N LEU A 299 11.02 -5.37 15.94
CA LEU A 299 11.13 -6.13 14.70
C LEU A 299 11.81 -7.50 14.88
N THR A 300 12.31 -7.79 16.08
CA THR A 300 13.05 -9.04 16.35
C THR A 300 12.16 -10.28 16.24
N GLU A 301 10.88 -10.16 16.60
CA GLU A 301 9.91 -11.25 16.57
C GLU A 301 9.19 -11.43 15.22
N VAL A 302 9.55 -10.64 14.20
CA VAL A 302 8.93 -10.74 12.87
C VAL A 302 9.25 -12.08 12.23
N SER A 303 8.22 -12.79 11.79
CA SER A 303 8.38 -14.10 11.18
C SER A 303 9.19 -14.07 9.87
N SER A 304 9.85 -15.18 9.55
CA SER A 304 10.59 -15.33 8.29
C SER A 304 9.73 -15.06 7.05
N GLY A 305 8.45 -15.45 7.09
CA GLY A 305 7.52 -15.21 6.00
C GLY A 305 7.28 -13.72 5.74
N ILE A 306 7.12 -12.91 6.79
CA ILE A 306 6.99 -11.45 6.66
C ILE A 306 8.29 -10.85 6.09
N LYS A 307 9.45 -11.27 6.60
CA LYS A 307 10.76 -10.80 6.10
C LYS A 307 10.96 -11.15 4.62
N SER A 308 10.52 -12.32 4.19
CA SER A 308 10.57 -12.73 2.78
C SER A 308 9.67 -11.86 1.90
N THR A 309 8.51 -11.47 2.41
CA THR A 309 7.61 -10.52 1.76
C THR A 309 8.27 -9.13 1.61
N TRP A 310 8.89 -8.62 2.67
CA TRP A 310 9.60 -7.35 2.64
C TRP A 310 10.80 -7.38 1.69
N ARG A 311 11.58 -8.46 1.71
CA ARG A 311 12.69 -8.68 0.79
C ARG A 311 12.23 -8.64 -0.66
N TYR A 312 11.15 -9.33 -1.00
CA TYR A 312 10.59 -9.31 -2.34
C TYR A 312 10.18 -7.88 -2.73
N HIS A 313 9.43 -7.19 -1.89
CA HIS A 313 8.91 -5.85 -2.16
C HIS A 313 10.05 -4.84 -2.38
N LYS A 314 11.04 -4.82 -1.48
CA LYS A 314 12.21 -3.95 -1.61
C LYS A 314 12.96 -4.20 -2.92
N HIS A 315 13.31 -5.46 -3.17
CA HIS A 315 14.06 -5.83 -4.36
C HIS A 315 13.29 -5.46 -5.66
N TRP A 316 12.00 -5.70 -5.67
CA TRP A 316 11.18 -5.31 -6.82
C TRP A 316 11.09 -3.79 -7.00
N LEU A 317 10.93 -3.02 -5.93
CA LEU A 317 10.91 -1.55 -6.01
C LEU A 317 12.21 -0.98 -6.60
N GLU A 318 13.34 -1.65 -6.34
CA GLU A 318 14.65 -1.24 -6.83
C GLU A 318 14.91 -1.68 -8.28
N THR A 319 14.55 -2.92 -8.61
CA THR A 319 15.04 -3.58 -9.84
C THR A 319 13.94 -3.92 -10.84
N GLY A 320 12.67 -3.91 -10.43
CA GLY A 320 11.54 -4.43 -11.23
C GLY A 320 11.53 -5.95 -11.39
N LYS A 321 12.39 -6.65 -10.66
CA LYS A 321 12.57 -8.11 -10.77
C LYS A 321 12.37 -8.79 -9.42
N PRO A 322 12.00 -10.08 -9.41
CA PRO A 322 12.06 -10.87 -8.19
C PRO A 322 13.51 -11.02 -7.70
N PRO A 323 13.74 -11.16 -6.37
CA PRO A 323 15.06 -11.42 -5.85
C PRO A 323 15.60 -12.75 -6.39
N SER A 324 16.90 -12.77 -6.67
CA SER A 324 17.57 -14.01 -7.06
C SER A 324 17.46 -15.06 -5.96
N PRO A 325 17.41 -16.35 -6.32
CA PRO A 325 17.48 -17.45 -5.35
C PRO A 325 18.68 -17.26 -4.43
N LYS A 326 18.53 -17.50 -3.14
CA LYS A 326 19.66 -17.49 -2.21
C LYS A 326 20.68 -18.52 -2.67
N ILE A 327 21.87 -18.05 -3.03
CA ILE A 327 22.99 -18.92 -3.34
C ILE A 327 23.59 -19.38 -2.02
N ASP A 328 23.04 -20.43 -1.46
CA ASP A 328 23.75 -21.19 -0.45
C ASP A 328 24.82 -22.05 -1.18
N ASN A 329 26.09 -21.80 -0.87
CA ASN A 329 27.20 -22.53 -1.48
C ASN A 329 27.28 -24.00 -1.02
N THR A 330 26.37 -24.43 -0.15
CA THR A 330 26.24 -25.85 0.20
C THR A 330 25.60 -26.62 -0.97
N LYS A 331 26.24 -27.74 -1.36
CA LYS A 331 25.66 -28.69 -2.34
C LYS A 331 24.46 -29.38 -1.69
N GLN A 332 23.31 -28.70 -1.74
CA GLN A 332 22.05 -29.29 -1.28
C GLN A 332 21.65 -30.40 -2.25
N SER A 333 21.26 -31.53 -1.72
CA SER A 333 20.76 -32.66 -2.54
C SER A 333 19.37 -32.31 -3.12
N ASN A 334 19.03 -32.89 -4.29
CA ASN A 334 17.69 -32.74 -4.87
C ASN A 334 16.58 -33.17 -3.89
N GLU A 335 16.86 -34.13 -3.02
CA GLU A 335 15.92 -34.58 -1.99
C GLU A 335 15.68 -33.49 -0.92
N TYR A 336 16.73 -32.80 -0.53
CA TYR A 336 16.61 -31.68 0.41
C TYR A 336 15.76 -30.54 -0.18
N LEU A 337 16.03 -30.11 -1.42
CA LEU A 337 15.27 -29.07 -2.10
C LEU A 337 13.79 -29.46 -2.27
N LYS A 338 13.53 -30.72 -2.59
CA LYS A 338 12.15 -31.23 -2.67
C LYS A 338 11.44 -31.19 -1.32
N LYS A 339 12.13 -31.58 -0.25
CA LYS A 339 11.58 -31.52 1.12
C LYS A 339 11.28 -30.09 1.53
N GLU A 340 12.20 -29.16 1.29
CA GLU A 340 12.03 -27.74 1.56
C GLU A 340 10.84 -27.16 0.80
N ALA A 341 10.74 -27.41 -0.50
CA ALA A 341 9.63 -26.98 -1.33
C ALA A 341 8.26 -27.48 -0.83
N LEU A 342 8.19 -28.75 -0.42
CA LEU A 342 6.97 -29.32 0.15
C LEU A 342 6.60 -28.69 1.49
N GLN A 343 7.58 -28.39 2.35
CA GLN A 343 7.35 -27.70 3.62
C GLN A 343 6.82 -26.28 3.39
N LEU A 344 7.34 -25.56 2.40
CA LEU A 344 6.83 -24.24 2.02
C LEU A 344 5.41 -24.33 1.48
N TYR A 345 5.12 -25.32 0.65
CA TYR A 345 3.76 -25.55 0.17
C TYR A 345 2.78 -25.86 1.31
N GLU A 346 3.16 -26.68 2.29
CA GLU A 346 2.33 -26.94 3.49
C GLU A 346 2.05 -25.66 4.30
N LYS A 347 3.04 -24.76 4.45
CA LYS A 347 2.82 -23.46 5.06
C LYS A 347 1.78 -22.61 4.31
N MET A 348 1.73 -22.71 2.97
CA MET A 348 0.70 -22.05 2.18
C MET A 348 -0.71 -22.61 2.43
N LEU A 349 -0.82 -23.85 2.93
CA LEU A 349 -2.08 -24.49 3.26
C LEU A 349 -2.54 -24.23 4.69
N GLU A 350 -1.77 -23.53 5.52
CA GLU A 350 -2.19 -23.19 6.88
C GLU A 350 -3.50 -22.41 6.90
N LYS A 351 -4.36 -22.69 7.88
CA LYS A 351 -5.67 -22.03 8.04
C LYS A 351 -5.55 -20.87 9.03
N GLY A 352 -6.48 -19.93 8.94
CA GLY A 352 -6.55 -18.74 9.79
C GLY A 352 -6.13 -17.47 9.03
N ASP A 353 -6.80 -16.36 9.31
CA ASP A 353 -6.51 -15.07 8.67
C ASP A 353 -5.17 -14.53 9.15
N GLU A 354 -4.83 -14.78 10.41
CA GLU A 354 -3.53 -14.45 11.01
C GLU A 354 -2.34 -15.13 10.30
N LYS A 355 -2.60 -16.17 9.51
CA LYS A 355 -1.58 -16.90 8.73
C LYS A 355 -1.32 -16.31 7.34
N GLU A 356 -2.01 -15.25 6.97
CA GLU A 356 -1.83 -14.61 5.66
C GLU A 356 -0.36 -14.24 5.36
N PRO A 357 0.39 -13.60 6.27
CA PRO A 357 1.80 -13.29 6.03
C PRO A 357 2.66 -14.53 5.84
N ILE A 358 2.35 -15.62 6.56
CA ILE A 358 3.08 -16.88 6.45
C ILE A 358 2.83 -17.51 5.08
N ARG A 359 1.58 -17.52 4.62
CA ARG A 359 1.21 -18.04 3.30
C ARG A 359 1.88 -17.29 2.17
N ILE A 360 1.83 -15.96 2.23
CA ILE A 360 2.44 -15.09 1.20
C ILE A 360 3.96 -15.24 1.22
N GLY A 361 4.57 -15.17 2.39
CA GLY A 361 6.02 -15.34 2.56
C GLY A 361 6.49 -16.70 2.03
N ALA A 362 5.79 -17.77 2.38
CA ALA A 362 6.10 -19.11 1.88
C ALA A 362 6.00 -19.23 0.35
N ALA A 363 5.04 -18.51 -0.28
CA ALA A 363 4.93 -18.47 -1.73
C ALA A 363 6.13 -17.78 -2.39
N TYR A 364 6.62 -16.69 -1.81
CA TYR A 364 7.83 -16.01 -2.31
C TYR A 364 9.10 -16.83 -2.05
N GLU A 365 9.21 -17.49 -0.90
CA GLU A 365 10.32 -18.39 -0.62
C GLU A 365 10.32 -19.57 -1.61
N LEU A 366 9.14 -20.14 -1.88
CA LEU A 366 8.98 -21.23 -2.85
C LEU A 366 9.37 -20.80 -4.28
N ALA A 367 8.99 -19.57 -4.68
CA ALA A 367 9.38 -19.03 -5.99
C ALA A 367 10.91 -18.82 -6.11
N ALA A 368 11.60 -18.64 -4.98
CA ALA A 368 13.04 -18.41 -4.93
C ALA A 368 13.88 -19.69 -4.74
N ILE A 369 13.28 -20.88 -4.71
CA ILE A 369 14.06 -22.13 -4.62
C ILE A 369 14.83 -22.42 -5.93
N ARG A 370 15.91 -23.21 -5.82
CA ARG A 370 16.77 -23.54 -6.97
C ARG A 370 16.14 -24.47 -8.02
N ASP A 371 14.98 -25.02 -7.75
CA ASP A 371 14.22 -25.86 -8.68
C ASP A 371 12.97 -25.10 -9.16
N PRO A 372 13.08 -24.26 -10.21
CA PRO A 372 11.97 -23.47 -10.71
C PRO A 372 10.83 -24.32 -11.31
N VAL A 373 11.12 -25.56 -11.74
CA VAL A 373 10.10 -26.46 -12.28
C VAL A 373 9.21 -26.95 -11.14
N LEU A 374 9.80 -27.45 -10.07
CA LEU A 374 9.07 -27.87 -8.87
C LEU A 374 8.32 -26.70 -8.23
N ALA A 375 8.96 -25.51 -8.15
CA ALA A 375 8.31 -24.30 -7.65
C ALA A 375 7.06 -23.98 -8.45
N LYS A 376 7.15 -23.95 -9.78
CA LYS A 376 6.02 -23.69 -10.69
C LYS A 376 4.90 -24.69 -10.51
N GLU A 377 5.22 -25.98 -10.41
CA GLU A 377 4.23 -27.04 -10.19
C GLU A 377 3.45 -26.86 -8.89
N LEU A 378 4.14 -26.62 -7.78
CA LEU A 378 3.50 -26.44 -6.48
C LEU A 378 2.70 -25.13 -6.40
N LEU A 379 3.20 -24.05 -6.97
CA LEU A 379 2.49 -22.78 -7.05
C LEU A 379 1.27 -22.84 -7.97
N ARG A 380 1.35 -23.59 -9.09
CA ARG A 380 0.18 -23.89 -9.93
C ARG A 380 -0.87 -24.69 -9.15
N LYS A 381 -0.45 -25.69 -8.37
CA LYS A 381 -1.34 -26.44 -7.49
C LYS A 381 -2.00 -25.53 -6.44
N ALA A 382 -1.27 -24.55 -5.89
CA ALA A 382 -1.81 -23.54 -4.98
C ALA A 382 -2.84 -22.63 -5.68
N LEU A 383 -2.57 -22.16 -6.91
CA LEU A 383 -3.51 -21.37 -7.71
C LEU A 383 -4.82 -22.12 -7.97
N LEU A 384 -4.79 -23.42 -8.12
CA LEU A 384 -5.97 -24.27 -8.36
C LEU A 384 -6.67 -24.73 -7.07
N ASN A 385 -6.21 -24.29 -5.90
CA ASN A 385 -6.81 -24.68 -4.62
C ASN A 385 -8.22 -24.07 -4.47
N GLU A 386 -9.11 -24.76 -3.79
CA GLU A 386 -10.48 -24.30 -3.50
C GLU A 386 -10.54 -23.09 -2.57
N ARG A 387 -9.52 -22.93 -1.69
CA ARG A 387 -9.42 -21.79 -0.76
C ARG A 387 -8.80 -20.58 -1.45
N GLU A 388 -9.50 -19.48 -1.39
CA GLU A 388 -9.06 -18.21 -2.00
C GLU A 388 -7.73 -17.71 -1.46
N SER A 389 -7.50 -17.77 -0.14
CA SER A 389 -6.24 -17.34 0.48
C SER A 389 -5.02 -18.12 -0.03
N VAL A 390 -5.19 -19.40 -0.37
CA VAL A 390 -4.14 -20.24 -0.97
C VAL A 390 -3.94 -19.86 -2.45
N ARG A 391 -5.05 -19.66 -3.20
CA ARG A 391 -4.98 -19.19 -4.60
C ARG A 391 -4.26 -17.88 -4.72
N ARG A 392 -4.52 -16.92 -3.82
CA ARG A 392 -3.87 -15.61 -3.79
C ARG A 392 -2.37 -15.75 -3.54
N ALA A 393 -1.96 -16.51 -2.53
CA ALA A 393 -0.55 -16.78 -2.27
C ALA A 393 0.12 -17.48 -3.48
N GLY A 394 -0.54 -18.46 -4.09
CA GLY A 394 -0.08 -19.12 -5.31
C GLY A 394 0.09 -18.15 -6.47
N THR A 395 -0.84 -17.21 -6.65
CA THR A 395 -0.74 -16.14 -7.67
C THR A 395 0.50 -15.27 -7.45
N TYR A 396 0.75 -14.85 -6.21
CA TYR A 396 1.93 -14.02 -5.89
C TYR A 396 3.25 -14.76 -6.10
N GLY A 397 3.32 -16.02 -5.69
CA GLY A 397 4.49 -16.85 -5.97
C GLY A 397 4.73 -17.05 -7.47
N LEU A 398 3.67 -17.27 -8.27
CA LEU A 398 3.78 -17.36 -9.73
C LEU A 398 4.22 -16.02 -10.35
N VAL A 399 3.72 -14.89 -9.86
CA VAL A 399 4.22 -13.57 -10.29
C VAL A 399 5.71 -13.42 -9.96
N ALA A 400 6.15 -13.93 -8.81
CA ALA A 400 7.55 -13.90 -8.43
C ALA A 400 8.45 -14.81 -9.31
N LEU A 401 7.89 -15.83 -9.95
CA LEU A 401 8.61 -16.63 -10.97
C LEU A 401 8.79 -15.88 -12.31
N GLY A 402 8.11 -14.73 -12.47
CA GLY A 402 8.17 -13.95 -13.70
C GLY A 402 7.66 -14.69 -14.93
N THR A 403 8.32 -14.51 -16.07
CA THR A 403 7.90 -15.10 -17.35
C THR A 403 7.84 -16.64 -17.35
N ALA A 404 8.53 -17.30 -16.42
CA ALA A 404 8.46 -18.76 -16.28
C ALA A 404 7.06 -19.28 -15.91
N ALA A 405 6.17 -18.40 -15.40
CA ALA A 405 4.79 -18.74 -15.03
C ALA A 405 3.73 -18.31 -16.08
N GLU A 406 4.14 -17.75 -17.21
CA GLU A 406 3.23 -17.23 -18.24
C GLU A 406 2.24 -18.29 -18.74
N ASP A 407 2.71 -19.50 -18.99
CA ASP A 407 1.89 -20.64 -19.42
C ASP A 407 0.80 -21.00 -18.41
N VAL A 408 1.09 -20.90 -17.12
CA VAL A 408 0.12 -21.18 -16.05
C VAL A 408 -0.99 -20.14 -16.06
N PHE A 409 -0.66 -18.86 -16.27
CA PHE A 409 -1.66 -17.80 -16.36
C PHE A 409 -2.48 -17.87 -17.64
N LEU A 410 -1.87 -18.24 -18.78
CA LEU A 410 -2.59 -18.53 -20.03
C LEU A 410 -3.55 -19.71 -19.91
N GLU A 411 -3.24 -20.71 -19.11
CA GLU A 411 -4.17 -21.77 -18.75
C GLU A 411 -5.31 -21.26 -17.86
N ALA A 412 -4.99 -20.48 -16.84
CA ALA A 412 -5.96 -19.98 -15.87
C ALA A 412 -7.05 -19.10 -16.50
N ILE A 413 -6.75 -18.30 -17.53
CA ILE A 413 -7.75 -17.47 -18.23
C ILE A 413 -8.78 -18.29 -19.00
N LYS A 414 -8.52 -19.57 -19.28
CA LYS A 414 -9.44 -20.49 -19.95
C LYS A 414 -10.38 -21.20 -18.99
N SER A 415 -10.23 -20.99 -17.68
CA SER A 415 -11.05 -21.65 -16.65
C SER A 415 -12.52 -21.21 -16.70
N THR A 416 -13.41 -22.12 -16.33
CA THR A 416 -14.82 -21.81 -16.10
C THR A 416 -15.03 -20.96 -14.84
N ILE A 417 -14.06 -20.97 -13.92
CA ILE A 417 -14.11 -20.25 -12.64
C ILE A 417 -13.64 -18.81 -12.84
N LYS A 418 -14.52 -17.83 -12.62
CA LYS A 418 -14.23 -16.39 -12.82
C LYS A 418 -12.97 -15.93 -12.05
N TRP A 419 -12.75 -16.44 -10.85
CA TRP A 419 -11.62 -16.05 -10.00
C TRP A 419 -10.28 -16.56 -10.52
N LEU A 420 -10.26 -17.72 -11.17
CA LEU A 420 -9.05 -18.20 -11.84
C LEU A 420 -8.76 -17.39 -13.11
N ARG A 421 -9.79 -17.07 -13.89
CA ARG A 421 -9.61 -16.17 -15.06
C ARG A 421 -9.10 -14.80 -14.62
N LYS A 422 -9.66 -14.24 -13.51
CA LYS A 422 -9.17 -12.97 -12.93
C LYS A 422 -7.70 -13.07 -12.54
N ALA A 423 -7.30 -14.11 -11.81
CA ALA A 423 -5.92 -14.33 -11.41
C ALA A 423 -5.00 -14.51 -12.63
N GLY A 424 -5.45 -15.23 -13.65
CA GLY A 424 -4.71 -15.41 -14.90
C GLY A 424 -4.44 -14.09 -15.62
N VAL A 425 -5.49 -13.29 -15.82
CA VAL A 425 -5.36 -11.97 -16.46
C VAL A 425 -4.46 -11.03 -15.66
N TYR A 426 -4.64 -11.03 -14.34
CA TYR A 426 -3.79 -10.27 -13.42
C TYR A 426 -2.32 -10.68 -13.58
N GLY A 427 -2.04 -12.00 -13.49
CA GLY A 427 -0.69 -12.53 -13.58
C GLY A 427 -0.02 -12.21 -14.93
N LEU A 428 -0.74 -12.35 -16.05
CA LEU A 428 -0.21 -11.95 -17.36
C LEU A 428 0.24 -10.47 -17.38
N GLY A 429 -0.55 -9.58 -16.79
CA GLY A 429 -0.18 -8.18 -16.64
C GLY A 429 1.10 -7.95 -15.85
N GLU A 430 1.41 -8.84 -14.89
CA GLU A 430 2.57 -8.72 -14.01
C GLU A 430 3.83 -9.38 -14.55
N VAL A 431 3.72 -10.41 -15.40
CA VAL A 431 4.89 -11.20 -15.80
C VAL A 431 5.21 -11.12 -17.29
N SER A 432 4.21 -10.86 -18.15
CA SER A 432 4.36 -10.96 -19.60
C SER A 432 4.81 -9.65 -20.25
N ILE A 433 5.25 -9.78 -21.49
CA ILE A 433 5.51 -8.69 -22.43
C ILE A 433 4.53 -8.87 -23.58
N LEU A 434 4.04 -7.76 -24.16
CA LEU A 434 3.10 -7.83 -25.28
C LEU A 434 3.69 -8.57 -26.48
N ASN A 435 2.93 -9.54 -26.92
CA ASN A 435 3.05 -10.25 -28.18
C ASN A 435 1.64 -10.59 -28.68
N LYS A 436 1.52 -11.23 -29.82
CA LYS A 436 0.22 -11.56 -30.40
C LYS A 436 -0.65 -12.40 -29.48
N GLU A 437 -0.08 -13.45 -28.88
CA GLU A 437 -0.83 -14.38 -28.02
C GLU A 437 -1.34 -13.67 -26.76
N ILE A 438 -0.47 -12.96 -26.05
CA ILE A 438 -0.81 -12.24 -24.81
C ILE A 438 -1.83 -11.13 -25.09
N PHE A 439 -1.62 -10.34 -26.15
CA PHE A 439 -2.54 -9.29 -26.52
C PHE A 439 -3.96 -9.83 -26.80
N GLU A 440 -4.08 -10.85 -27.68
CA GLU A 440 -5.40 -11.40 -28.04
C GLU A 440 -6.06 -12.09 -26.83
N ALA A 441 -5.28 -12.74 -25.97
CA ALA A 441 -5.80 -13.38 -24.77
C ALA A 441 -6.39 -12.34 -23.78
N VAL A 442 -5.66 -11.27 -23.48
CA VAL A 442 -6.11 -10.22 -22.54
C VAL A 442 -7.22 -9.38 -23.16
N LYS A 443 -7.14 -9.04 -24.45
CA LYS A 443 -8.20 -8.35 -25.20
C LYS A 443 -9.51 -9.13 -25.16
N LYS A 444 -9.48 -10.45 -25.38
CA LYS A 444 -10.67 -11.30 -25.27
C LYS A 444 -11.26 -11.24 -23.87
N CYS A 445 -10.44 -11.31 -22.82
CA CYS A 445 -10.92 -11.14 -21.44
C CYS A 445 -11.53 -9.76 -21.21
N LEU A 446 -10.97 -8.70 -21.79
CA LEU A 446 -11.50 -7.34 -21.66
C LEU A 446 -12.89 -7.19 -22.32
N LEU A 447 -13.05 -7.67 -23.53
CA LEU A 447 -14.23 -7.40 -24.35
C LEU A 447 -15.35 -8.43 -24.16
N GLU A 448 -15.01 -9.69 -23.91
CA GLU A 448 -15.94 -10.80 -24.00
C GLU A 448 -16.17 -11.55 -22.69
N ASP A 449 -15.35 -11.36 -21.63
CA ASP A 449 -15.55 -12.11 -20.39
C ASP A 449 -16.90 -11.75 -19.75
N PRO A 450 -17.71 -12.73 -19.34
CA PRO A 450 -19.01 -12.46 -18.70
C PRO A 450 -18.87 -11.72 -17.37
N SER A 451 -17.72 -11.85 -16.68
CA SER A 451 -17.47 -11.22 -15.38
C SER A 451 -16.93 -9.80 -15.55
N LYS A 452 -17.64 -8.81 -15.02
CA LYS A 452 -17.15 -7.43 -14.94
C LYS A 452 -15.80 -7.32 -14.19
N TYR A 453 -15.55 -8.20 -13.23
CA TYR A 453 -14.28 -8.23 -12.47
C TYR A 453 -13.10 -8.64 -13.35
N VAL A 454 -13.31 -9.63 -14.22
CA VAL A 454 -12.26 -10.05 -15.17
C VAL A 454 -12.01 -8.96 -16.20
N ARG A 455 -13.08 -8.36 -16.77
CA ARG A 455 -12.95 -7.25 -17.73
C ARG A 455 -12.19 -6.05 -17.13
N SER A 456 -12.52 -5.69 -15.90
CA SER A 456 -11.88 -4.58 -15.16
C SER A 456 -10.39 -4.84 -14.95
N VAL A 457 -10.02 -6.05 -14.52
CA VAL A 457 -8.62 -6.42 -14.34
C VAL A 457 -7.89 -6.49 -15.68
N ALA A 458 -8.56 -6.91 -16.76
CA ALA A 458 -7.96 -6.95 -18.09
C ALA A 458 -7.58 -5.55 -18.60
N ALA A 459 -8.42 -4.55 -18.38
CA ALA A 459 -8.07 -3.15 -18.71
C ALA A 459 -6.80 -2.71 -17.98
N GLY A 460 -6.74 -2.89 -16.66
CA GLY A 460 -5.53 -2.56 -15.89
C GLY A 460 -4.30 -3.38 -16.29
N SER A 461 -4.49 -4.65 -16.66
CA SER A 461 -3.40 -5.52 -17.12
C SER A 461 -2.82 -5.07 -18.45
N LEU A 462 -3.63 -4.56 -19.39
CA LEU A 462 -3.10 -3.96 -20.62
C LEU A 462 -2.19 -2.76 -20.33
N GLY A 463 -2.54 -1.91 -19.36
CA GLY A 463 -1.66 -0.82 -18.92
C GLY A 463 -0.34 -1.30 -18.36
N CYS A 464 -0.34 -2.36 -17.53
CA CYS A 464 0.88 -2.95 -16.99
C CYS A 464 1.74 -3.61 -18.06
N LEU A 465 1.12 -4.37 -18.96
CA LEU A 465 1.78 -4.95 -20.13
C LEU A 465 2.44 -3.87 -21.00
N GLY A 466 1.74 -2.74 -21.19
CA GLY A 466 2.30 -1.58 -21.93
C GLY A 466 3.59 -1.07 -21.29
N ARG A 467 3.61 -0.81 -19.99
CA ARG A 467 4.83 -0.35 -19.27
C ARG A 467 5.96 -1.37 -19.39
N ARG A 468 5.68 -2.65 -19.15
CA ARG A 468 6.69 -3.72 -19.23
C ARG A 468 7.24 -3.87 -20.65
N THR A 469 6.39 -3.78 -21.65
CA THR A 469 6.74 -3.79 -23.07
C THR A 469 7.67 -2.63 -23.42
N ILE A 470 7.34 -1.43 -22.98
CA ILE A 470 8.20 -0.25 -23.18
C ILE A 470 9.55 -0.45 -22.50
N ALA A 471 9.56 -0.91 -21.25
CA ALA A 471 10.79 -1.14 -20.51
C ALA A 471 11.68 -2.23 -21.13
N SER A 472 11.10 -3.25 -21.74
CA SER A 472 11.83 -4.33 -22.41
C SER A 472 12.34 -3.95 -23.79
N GLY A 473 11.72 -2.97 -24.45
CA GLY A 473 11.98 -2.61 -25.86
C GLY A 473 11.49 -3.65 -26.86
N GLN A 474 10.74 -4.67 -26.45
CA GLN A 474 10.22 -5.76 -27.30
C GLN A 474 8.70 -5.66 -27.40
N GLY A 475 8.13 -5.97 -28.57
CA GLY A 475 6.68 -5.99 -28.77
C GLY A 475 6.04 -4.61 -28.83
N LEU A 476 6.82 -3.55 -29.11
CA LEU A 476 6.35 -2.16 -29.14
C LEU A 476 5.25 -1.92 -30.18
N GLU A 477 5.19 -2.73 -31.22
CA GLU A 477 4.16 -2.69 -32.27
C GLU A 477 2.74 -3.01 -31.75
N TRP A 478 2.63 -3.57 -30.52
CA TRP A 478 1.35 -3.87 -29.90
C TRP A 478 0.80 -2.72 -29.05
N ILE A 479 1.63 -1.72 -28.71
CA ILE A 479 1.20 -0.57 -27.88
C ILE A 479 0.03 0.19 -28.52
N PRO A 480 0.06 0.58 -29.81
CA PRO A 480 -1.09 1.27 -30.42
C PRO A 480 -2.38 0.45 -30.33
N LYS A 481 -2.30 -0.86 -30.53
CA LYS A 481 -3.46 -1.76 -30.43
C LYS A 481 -4.04 -1.85 -29.02
N CYS A 482 -3.20 -1.75 -27.99
CA CYS A 482 -3.68 -1.68 -26.61
C CYS A 482 -4.46 -0.40 -26.35
N ILE A 483 -4.00 0.74 -26.89
CA ILE A 483 -4.68 2.03 -26.77
C ILE A 483 -6.03 2.01 -27.49
N GLU A 484 -6.10 1.38 -28.67
CA GLU A 484 -7.36 1.26 -29.44
C GLU A 484 -8.46 0.46 -28.73
N VAL A 485 -8.09 -0.52 -27.89
CA VAL A 485 -9.06 -1.37 -27.20
C VAL A 485 -9.41 -0.89 -25.79
N LEU A 486 -8.65 0.05 -25.22
CA LEU A 486 -8.93 0.71 -23.95
C LEU A 486 -9.82 1.93 -24.14
#